data_2b54d5e7665288b39a83e62a1df14da7
#
_entry.id   2b54d5e7665288b39a83e62a1df14da7
#
_cell.length_a   1.000
_cell.length_b   1.000
_cell.length_c   1.000
_cell.angle_alpha   90.00
_cell.angle_beta   90.00
_cell.angle_gamma   90.00
#
_symmetry.space_group_name_H-M   'P 1'
#
loop_
_entity.id
_entity.type
_entity.pdbx_description
1 polymer ?
#
loop_
_entity_poly.entity_id
_entity_poly.type
_entity_poly.pdbx_seq_one_letter_code
_entity_poly.pdbx_strand_id
1 'polypeptide(L)'
;LPVEGSEVLVIENLNVYYAKAHVLKNVTLRVSQGEFVSIIGPNGAGKTTLFRTISGLKDGHGRISFNGSPLPRDPAKIVQLGVIHCPEGRHLFPEMSVRDNLLMGAFRLKDFDPDAELEKIYQLFPILRERERQMARTLSGGEQQMVAIGRALMGRPELLLLDEPTLGLAPIVRKAIADALKQINDSGVTILLAEQNVPFALAHAHRVYLLETGVIVKEGTPEEFRADAHVQHVYLGGV
;
A
#
# COMPACT_ATOMS: atom_id res chain seq x y z
N LEU A 1 13.58 -6.40 -16.12
CA LEU A 1 12.63 -7.01 -17.08
C LEU A 1 11.27 -7.02 -16.42
N PRO A 2 10.16 -6.67 -17.11
CA PRO A 2 8.84 -6.82 -16.54
C PRO A 2 8.67 -8.27 -16.10
N VAL A 3 8.16 -8.47 -14.89
CA VAL A 3 7.82 -9.80 -14.38
C VAL A 3 6.73 -10.33 -15.30
N GLU A 4 7.01 -11.36 -16.11
CA GLU A 4 6.01 -12.08 -16.90
C GLU A 4 5.11 -12.88 -15.91
N GLY A 5 4.26 -12.18 -15.18
CA GLY A 5 3.27 -12.75 -14.29
C GLY A 5 1.86 -12.45 -14.78
N SER A 6 0.88 -13.25 -14.39
CA SER A 6 -0.52 -12.93 -14.62
C SER A 6 -0.88 -11.61 -13.94
N GLU A 7 -1.62 -10.75 -14.63
CA GLU A 7 -2.11 -9.49 -14.05
C GLU A 7 -3.07 -9.79 -12.89
N VAL A 8 -2.71 -9.32 -11.71
CA VAL A 8 -3.49 -9.53 -10.48
C VAL A 8 -4.52 -8.42 -10.28
N LEU A 9 -4.13 -7.18 -10.56
CA LEU A 9 -5.02 -6.02 -10.52
C LEU A 9 -4.98 -5.31 -11.87
N VAL A 10 -6.16 -5.08 -12.47
CA VAL A 10 -6.32 -4.29 -13.68
C VAL A 10 -7.35 -3.21 -13.43
N ILE A 11 -6.99 -1.97 -13.70
CA ILE A 11 -7.87 -0.81 -13.65
C ILE A 11 -7.94 -0.21 -15.04
N GLU A 12 -9.17 0.01 -15.55
CA GLU A 12 -9.41 0.56 -16.89
C GLU A 12 -10.39 1.73 -16.82
N ASN A 13 -9.93 2.87 -17.33
CA ASN A 13 -10.72 4.10 -17.48
C ASN A 13 -11.46 4.52 -16.19
N LEU A 14 -10.78 4.42 -15.04
CA LEU A 14 -11.37 4.75 -13.76
C LEU A 14 -11.56 6.25 -13.61
N ASN A 15 -12.81 6.65 -13.35
CA ASN A 15 -13.21 8.02 -13.08
C ASN A 15 -13.84 8.10 -11.70
N VAL A 16 -13.38 9.02 -10.85
CA VAL A 16 -13.90 9.19 -9.49
C VAL A 16 -14.22 10.66 -9.22
N TYR A 17 -15.37 10.87 -8.60
CA TYR A 17 -15.89 12.20 -8.29
C TYR A 17 -16.16 12.37 -6.80
N TYR A 18 -15.87 13.55 -6.27
CA TYR A 18 -16.37 14.06 -5.00
C TYR A 18 -17.30 15.22 -5.28
N ALA A 19 -18.60 15.01 -5.15
CA ALA A 19 -19.63 15.93 -5.64
C ALA A 19 -19.37 16.30 -7.13
N LYS A 20 -19.02 17.55 -7.42
CA LYS A 20 -18.69 18.02 -8.78
C LYS A 20 -17.20 17.94 -9.13
N ALA A 21 -16.35 17.67 -8.16
CA ALA A 21 -14.91 17.61 -8.40
C ALA A 21 -14.50 16.26 -9.02
N HIS A 22 -13.97 16.28 -10.23
CA HIS A 22 -13.43 15.11 -10.94
C HIS A 22 -12.01 14.86 -10.46
N VAL A 23 -11.83 13.91 -9.55
CA VAL A 23 -10.55 13.66 -8.84
C VAL A 23 -9.68 12.65 -9.57
N LEU A 24 -10.24 11.55 -10.08
CA LEU A 24 -9.52 10.63 -10.95
C LEU A 24 -10.15 10.65 -12.34
N LYS A 25 -9.31 10.72 -13.37
CA LYS A 25 -9.70 11.01 -14.76
C LYS A 25 -9.13 9.93 -15.68
N ASN A 26 -9.97 8.96 -16.09
CA ASN A 26 -9.60 7.87 -16.98
C ASN A 26 -8.33 7.12 -16.54
N VAL A 27 -8.15 6.91 -15.24
CA VAL A 27 -6.97 6.22 -14.71
C VAL A 27 -6.98 4.77 -15.17
N THR A 28 -5.89 4.35 -15.79
CA THR A 28 -5.64 2.97 -16.23
C THR A 28 -4.28 2.55 -15.70
N LEU A 29 -4.24 1.40 -15.01
CA LEU A 29 -3.00 0.81 -14.51
C LEU A 29 -3.13 -0.70 -14.34
N ARG A 30 -2.00 -1.40 -14.23
CA ARG A 30 -1.91 -2.84 -14.08
C ARG A 30 -0.87 -3.20 -13.05
N VAL A 31 -1.12 -4.27 -12.31
CA VAL A 31 -0.18 -4.84 -11.32
C VAL A 31 -0.12 -6.34 -11.58
N SER A 32 1.08 -6.88 -11.76
CA SER A 32 1.32 -8.31 -11.94
C SER A 32 1.49 -9.02 -10.59
N GLN A 33 1.29 -10.32 -10.55
CA GLN A 33 1.47 -11.11 -9.34
C GLN A 33 2.93 -11.04 -8.85
N GLY A 34 3.11 -10.79 -7.55
CA GLY A 34 4.43 -10.61 -6.93
C GLY A 34 5.15 -9.32 -7.32
N GLU A 35 4.52 -8.44 -8.11
CA GLU A 35 5.11 -7.16 -8.47
C GLU A 35 5.03 -6.15 -7.31
N PHE A 36 6.07 -5.35 -7.13
CA PHE A 36 6.07 -4.16 -6.29
C PHE A 36 5.87 -2.95 -7.20
N VAL A 37 4.67 -2.38 -7.19
CA VAL A 37 4.30 -1.20 -7.98
C VAL A 37 4.20 0.02 -7.08
N SER A 38 4.78 1.14 -7.48
CA SER A 38 4.65 2.41 -6.80
C SER A 38 3.85 3.42 -7.62
N ILE A 39 2.92 4.12 -6.95
CA ILE A 39 2.22 5.29 -7.49
C ILE A 39 2.80 6.52 -6.80
N ILE A 40 3.53 7.32 -7.55
CA ILE A 40 4.11 8.56 -7.05
C ILE A 40 3.29 9.76 -7.55
N GLY A 41 3.38 10.86 -6.82
CA GLY A 41 2.72 12.11 -7.19
C GLY A 41 2.56 13.04 -6.00
N PRO A 42 2.28 14.32 -6.24
CA PRO A 42 2.13 15.32 -5.19
C PRO A 42 0.89 15.07 -4.32
N ASN A 43 0.80 15.79 -3.19
CA ASN A 43 -0.42 15.80 -2.38
C ASN A 43 -1.59 16.31 -3.21
N GLY A 44 -2.74 15.66 -3.07
CA GLY A 44 -3.93 15.99 -3.86
C GLY A 44 -3.95 15.41 -5.28
N ALA A 45 -2.93 14.66 -5.72
CA ALA A 45 -2.92 14.03 -7.04
C ALA A 45 -4.02 12.98 -7.23
N GLY A 46 -4.55 12.40 -6.13
CA GLY A 46 -5.61 11.38 -6.17
C GLY A 46 -5.19 10.01 -5.69
N LYS A 47 -3.96 9.83 -5.15
CA LYS A 47 -3.42 8.54 -4.69
C LYS A 47 -4.34 7.84 -3.67
N THR A 48 -4.67 8.52 -2.57
CA THR A 48 -5.60 8.01 -1.54
C THR A 48 -6.99 7.74 -2.11
N THR A 49 -7.47 8.57 -3.05
CA THR A 49 -8.76 8.34 -3.72
C THR A 49 -8.74 7.04 -4.53
N LEU A 50 -7.66 6.78 -5.24
CA LEU A 50 -7.48 5.53 -5.99
C LEU A 50 -7.51 4.32 -5.04
N PHE A 51 -6.77 4.36 -3.95
CA PHE A 51 -6.73 3.27 -2.96
C PHE A 51 -8.08 3.05 -2.28
N ARG A 52 -8.77 4.12 -1.91
CA ARG A 52 -10.15 4.03 -1.38
C ARG A 52 -11.11 3.41 -2.39
N THR A 53 -10.93 3.67 -3.68
CA THR A 53 -11.80 3.08 -4.72
C THR A 53 -11.50 1.59 -4.89
N ILE A 54 -10.24 1.19 -4.92
CA ILE A 54 -9.85 -0.23 -4.96
C ILE A 54 -10.37 -0.97 -3.72
N SER A 55 -10.37 -0.33 -2.55
CA SER A 55 -10.84 -0.92 -1.28
C SER A 55 -12.37 -0.87 -1.10
N GLY A 56 -13.14 -0.37 -2.09
CA GLY A 56 -14.60 -0.24 -2.01
C GLY A 56 -15.09 0.84 -1.05
N LEU A 57 -14.20 1.72 -0.56
CA LEU A 57 -14.53 2.83 0.34
C LEU A 57 -14.97 4.09 -0.42
N LYS A 58 -14.85 4.08 -1.74
CA LYS A 58 -15.27 5.16 -2.64
C LYS A 58 -15.77 4.58 -3.96
N ASP A 59 -16.92 5.04 -4.41
CA ASP A 59 -17.44 4.67 -5.73
C ASP A 59 -16.67 5.34 -6.86
N GLY A 60 -16.47 4.58 -7.94
CA GLY A 60 -15.90 5.05 -9.19
C GLY A 60 -16.64 4.48 -10.40
N HIS A 61 -16.42 5.10 -11.56
CA HIS A 61 -16.87 4.65 -12.87
C HIS A 61 -15.67 4.17 -13.67
N GLY A 62 -15.78 3.04 -14.32
CA GLY A 62 -14.70 2.31 -15.00
C GLY A 62 -14.72 0.85 -14.60
N ARG A 63 -13.67 0.12 -14.93
CA ARG A 63 -13.55 -1.29 -14.59
C ARG A 63 -12.37 -1.50 -13.65
N ILE A 64 -12.60 -2.26 -12.58
CA ILE A 64 -11.54 -2.78 -11.72
C ILE A 64 -11.72 -4.29 -11.67
N SER A 65 -10.69 -5.05 -11.99
CA SER A 65 -10.67 -6.50 -11.88
C SER A 65 -9.50 -6.97 -11.02
N PHE A 66 -9.73 -8.04 -10.28
CA PHE A 66 -8.75 -8.70 -9.43
C PHE A 66 -8.76 -10.20 -9.76
N ASN A 67 -7.57 -10.78 -10.05
CA ASN A 67 -7.42 -12.15 -10.51
C ASN A 67 -8.37 -12.49 -11.68
N GLY A 68 -8.47 -11.58 -12.67
CA GLY A 68 -9.30 -11.73 -13.85
C GLY A 68 -10.82 -11.59 -13.63
N SER A 69 -11.29 -11.41 -12.40
CA SER A 69 -12.71 -11.23 -12.07
C SER A 69 -13.03 -9.78 -11.67
N PRO A 70 -14.24 -9.26 -11.97
CA PRO A 70 -14.63 -7.94 -11.52
C PRO A 70 -14.51 -7.80 -10.01
N LEU A 71 -13.84 -6.74 -9.55
CA LEU A 71 -13.69 -6.46 -8.12
C LEU A 71 -15.05 -6.02 -7.54
N PRO A 72 -15.56 -6.65 -6.46
CA PRO A 72 -16.80 -6.22 -5.82
C PRO A 72 -16.67 -4.80 -5.23
N ARG A 73 -17.80 -4.14 -4.98
CA ARG A 73 -17.80 -2.82 -4.33
C ARG A 73 -17.88 -2.88 -2.81
N ASP A 74 -18.20 -4.04 -2.27
CA ASP A 74 -18.31 -4.28 -0.83
C ASP A 74 -16.91 -4.48 -0.22
N PRO A 75 -16.46 -3.58 0.70
CA PRO A 75 -15.14 -3.70 1.32
C PRO A 75 -14.89 -5.04 2.01
N ALA A 76 -15.91 -5.63 2.64
CA ALA A 76 -15.76 -6.93 3.30
C ALA A 76 -15.44 -8.05 2.30
N LYS A 77 -16.09 -8.04 1.13
CA LYS A 77 -15.81 -8.99 0.06
C LYS A 77 -14.45 -8.77 -0.56
N ILE A 78 -14.02 -7.50 -0.71
CA ILE A 78 -12.68 -7.16 -1.22
C ILE A 78 -11.60 -7.72 -0.28
N VAL A 79 -11.75 -7.51 1.02
CA VAL A 79 -10.84 -8.07 2.02
C VAL A 79 -10.84 -9.59 1.97
N GLN A 80 -12.00 -10.24 1.77
CA GLN A 80 -12.10 -11.72 1.62
C GLN A 80 -11.32 -12.24 0.40
N LEU A 81 -11.19 -11.47 -0.66
CA LEU A 81 -10.37 -11.80 -1.83
C LEU A 81 -8.86 -11.65 -1.59
N GLY A 82 -8.44 -11.11 -0.44
CA GLY A 82 -7.02 -10.89 -0.14
C GLY A 82 -6.48 -9.54 -0.57
N VAL A 83 -7.33 -8.58 -0.93
CA VAL A 83 -6.93 -7.18 -1.14
C VAL A 83 -7.02 -6.45 0.20
N ILE A 84 -5.87 -6.16 0.80
CA ILE A 84 -5.78 -5.55 2.13
C ILE A 84 -5.20 -4.15 2.03
N HIS A 85 -5.88 -3.19 2.63
CA HIS A 85 -5.48 -1.79 2.61
C HIS A 85 -4.96 -1.34 3.97
N CYS A 86 -3.74 -0.84 4.00
CA CYS A 86 -3.17 -0.07 5.11
C CYS A 86 -3.27 1.42 4.74
N PRO A 87 -4.28 2.16 5.21
CA PRO A 87 -4.51 3.54 4.84
C PRO A 87 -3.52 4.49 5.53
N GLU A 88 -3.39 5.69 4.99
CA GLU A 88 -2.74 6.81 5.67
C GLU A 88 -3.35 7.03 7.06
N GLY A 89 -2.54 7.46 8.03
CA GLY A 89 -3.02 7.77 9.40
C GLY A 89 -3.10 6.56 10.33
N ARG A 90 -2.61 5.37 9.92
CA ARG A 90 -2.45 4.15 10.75
C ARG A 90 -3.75 3.52 11.27
N HIS A 91 -4.72 4.31 11.70
CA HIS A 91 -6.06 3.90 12.19
C HIS A 91 -6.01 2.70 13.15
N LEU A 92 -5.13 2.78 14.17
CA LEU A 92 -5.05 1.77 15.21
C LEU A 92 -6.20 1.92 16.21
N PHE A 93 -6.47 0.86 16.95
CA PHE A 93 -7.32 0.90 18.14
C PHE A 93 -6.47 1.37 19.33
N PRO A 94 -6.56 2.63 19.77
CA PRO A 94 -5.58 3.24 20.66
C PRO A 94 -5.54 2.61 22.06
N GLU A 95 -6.67 2.10 22.54
CA GLU A 95 -6.80 1.48 23.86
C GLU A 95 -6.56 -0.04 23.85
N MET A 96 -6.27 -0.61 22.69
CA MET A 96 -5.87 -2.01 22.55
C MET A 96 -4.35 -2.14 22.57
N SER A 97 -3.88 -3.31 23.01
CA SER A 97 -2.45 -3.65 22.96
C SER A 97 -1.94 -3.78 21.53
N VAL A 98 -0.62 -3.78 21.35
CA VAL A 98 0.01 -4.12 20.06
C VAL A 98 -0.49 -5.48 19.56
N ARG A 99 -0.45 -6.51 20.43
CA ARG A 99 -0.89 -7.86 20.10
C ARG A 99 -2.36 -7.87 19.63
N ASP A 100 -3.24 -7.21 20.35
CA ASP A 100 -4.67 -7.19 20.01
C ASP A 100 -4.92 -6.43 18.70
N ASN A 101 -4.22 -5.29 18.47
CA ASN A 101 -4.28 -4.59 17.19
C ASN A 101 -3.84 -5.49 16.02
N LEU A 102 -2.78 -6.27 16.18
CA LEU A 102 -2.32 -7.21 15.16
C LEU A 102 -3.38 -8.29 14.89
N LEU A 103 -3.92 -8.92 15.93
CA LEU A 103 -4.93 -9.97 15.82
C LEU A 103 -6.21 -9.51 15.13
N MET A 104 -6.58 -8.23 15.25
CA MET A 104 -7.72 -7.66 14.51
C MET A 104 -7.54 -7.79 12.99
N GLY A 105 -6.31 -7.84 12.48
CA GLY A 105 -6.04 -8.03 11.06
C GLY A 105 -6.42 -9.43 10.54
N ALA A 106 -6.41 -10.44 11.41
CA ALA A 106 -6.77 -11.81 11.06
C ALA A 106 -8.28 -12.09 11.06
N PHE A 107 -9.13 -11.09 11.28
CA PHE A 107 -10.60 -11.24 11.44
C PHE A 107 -11.27 -12.08 10.33
N ARG A 108 -10.76 -12.06 9.12
CA ARG A 108 -11.32 -12.83 8.00
C ARG A 108 -10.92 -14.32 7.99
N LEU A 109 -9.87 -14.69 8.74
CA LEU A 109 -9.29 -16.03 8.73
C LEU A 109 -10.05 -16.91 9.70
N LYS A 110 -10.53 -18.09 9.24
CA LYS A 110 -11.26 -19.05 10.08
C LYS A 110 -10.33 -20.02 10.79
N ASP A 111 -9.36 -20.56 10.04
CA ASP A 111 -8.42 -21.57 10.51
C ASP A 111 -7.00 -20.99 10.45
N PHE A 112 -6.51 -20.42 11.56
CA PHE A 112 -5.15 -19.90 11.67
C PHE A 112 -4.63 -20.09 13.10
N ASP A 113 -3.33 -20.23 13.21
CA ASP A 113 -2.60 -20.21 14.49
C ASP A 113 -2.21 -18.75 14.78
N PRO A 114 -2.83 -18.08 15.77
CA PRO A 114 -2.53 -16.69 16.08
C PRO A 114 -1.06 -16.46 16.44
N ASP A 115 -0.46 -17.37 17.21
CA ASP A 115 0.90 -17.20 17.71
C ASP A 115 1.93 -17.43 16.59
N ALA A 116 1.68 -18.38 15.69
CA ALA A 116 2.51 -18.58 14.51
C ALA A 116 2.47 -17.39 13.54
N GLU A 117 1.32 -16.76 13.35
CA GLU A 117 1.21 -15.56 12.50
C GLU A 117 1.83 -14.33 13.17
N LEU A 118 1.63 -14.14 14.47
CA LEU A 118 2.29 -13.07 15.23
C LEU A 118 3.81 -13.19 15.16
N GLU A 119 4.33 -14.43 15.22
CA GLU A 119 5.76 -14.69 15.11
C GLU A 119 6.35 -14.14 13.81
N LYS A 120 5.68 -14.32 12.68
CA LYS A 120 6.09 -13.75 11.37
C LYS A 120 6.16 -12.23 11.41
N ILE A 121 5.18 -11.58 12.05
CA ILE A 121 5.17 -10.13 12.21
C ILE A 121 6.31 -9.65 13.11
N TYR A 122 6.59 -10.38 14.18
CA TYR A 122 7.68 -10.05 15.09
C TYR A 122 9.06 -10.28 14.48
N GLN A 123 9.19 -11.20 13.52
CA GLN A 123 10.42 -11.35 12.73
C GLN A 123 10.66 -10.16 11.80
N LEU A 124 9.61 -9.61 11.21
CA LEU A 124 9.68 -8.40 10.39
C LEU A 124 9.93 -7.13 11.23
N PHE A 125 9.30 -7.06 12.40
CA PHE A 125 9.34 -5.90 13.30
C PHE A 125 9.61 -6.34 14.75
N PRO A 126 10.88 -6.68 15.11
CA PRO A 126 11.21 -7.22 16.44
C PRO A 126 10.76 -6.34 17.61
N ILE A 127 10.78 -5.02 17.44
CA ILE A 127 10.33 -4.06 18.46
C ILE A 127 8.86 -4.30 18.89
N LEU A 128 8.02 -4.84 17.99
CA LEU A 128 6.62 -5.10 18.30
C LEU A 128 6.46 -6.25 19.31
N ARG A 129 7.39 -7.21 19.32
CA ARG A 129 7.44 -8.26 20.35
C ARG A 129 7.73 -7.67 21.72
N GLU A 130 8.71 -6.78 21.80
CA GLU A 130 9.07 -6.12 23.06
C GLU A 130 7.91 -5.27 23.62
N ARG A 131 7.06 -4.75 22.71
CA ARG A 131 5.92 -3.88 23.00
C ARG A 131 4.57 -4.59 22.96
N GLU A 132 4.52 -5.92 22.86
CA GLU A 132 3.28 -6.67 22.54
C GLU A 132 2.09 -6.35 23.46
N ARG A 133 2.38 -6.10 24.75
CA ARG A 133 1.37 -5.76 25.77
C ARG A 133 1.12 -4.25 25.92
N GLN A 134 1.90 -3.41 25.24
CA GLN A 134 1.80 -1.96 25.34
C GLN A 134 0.59 -1.47 24.56
N MET A 135 -0.13 -0.49 25.09
CA MET A 135 -1.27 0.15 24.39
C MET A 135 -0.78 0.94 23.18
N ALA A 136 -1.48 0.83 22.05
CA ALA A 136 -1.07 1.44 20.79
C ALA A 136 -0.93 2.97 20.86
N ARG A 137 -1.74 3.66 21.70
CA ARG A 137 -1.65 5.11 21.91
C ARG A 137 -0.33 5.59 22.51
N THR A 138 0.41 4.71 23.19
CA THR A 138 1.67 5.04 23.88
C THR A 138 2.92 4.76 23.02
N LEU A 139 2.74 4.20 21.84
CA LEU A 139 3.81 3.93 20.89
C LEU A 139 4.26 5.20 20.18
N SER A 140 5.52 5.24 19.75
CA SER A 140 6.02 6.23 18.81
C SER A 140 5.29 6.12 17.45
N GLY A 141 5.31 7.20 16.67
CA GLY A 141 4.69 7.19 15.35
C GLY A 141 5.22 6.10 14.41
N GLY A 142 6.51 5.75 14.52
CA GLY A 142 7.11 4.67 13.76
C GLY A 142 6.65 3.29 14.19
N GLU A 143 6.59 3.03 15.49
CA GLU A 143 6.07 1.78 16.04
C GLU A 143 4.59 1.60 15.67
N GLN A 144 3.79 2.66 15.76
CA GLN A 144 2.38 2.62 15.31
C GLN A 144 2.25 2.25 13.82
N GLN A 145 3.15 2.77 12.98
CA GLN A 145 3.16 2.41 11.55
C GLN A 145 3.51 0.94 11.33
N MET A 146 4.49 0.42 12.08
CA MET A 146 4.83 -1.00 12.04
C MET A 146 3.64 -1.88 12.48
N VAL A 147 2.90 -1.47 13.52
CA VAL A 147 1.66 -2.16 13.95
C VAL A 147 0.61 -2.13 12.84
N ALA A 148 0.40 -0.98 12.16
CA ALA A 148 -0.58 -0.86 11.08
C ALA A 148 -0.24 -1.78 9.89
N ILE A 149 1.04 -1.83 9.48
CA ILE A 149 1.51 -2.75 8.43
C ILE A 149 1.38 -4.20 8.90
N GLY A 150 1.83 -4.51 10.12
CA GLY A 150 1.72 -5.84 10.69
C GLY A 150 0.27 -6.33 10.76
N ARG A 151 -0.67 -5.47 11.18
CA ARG A 151 -2.10 -5.76 11.18
C ARG A 151 -2.63 -6.08 9.78
N ALA A 152 -2.19 -5.35 8.76
CA ALA A 152 -2.56 -5.64 7.38
C ALA A 152 -2.03 -7.02 6.93
N LEU A 153 -0.80 -7.37 7.31
CA LEU A 153 -0.17 -8.65 6.99
C LEU A 153 -0.85 -9.84 7.69
N MET A 154 -1.36 -9.65 8.92
CA MET A 154 -2.16 -10.68 9.61
C MET A 154 -3.38 -11.13 8.79
N GLY A 155 -3.86 -10.29 7.88
CA GLY A 155 -4.90 -10.65 6.91
C GLY A 155 -4.43 -11.56 5.77
N ARG A 156 -3.16 -11.95 5.68
CA ARG A 156 -2.55 -12.73 4.58
C ARG A 156 -2.90 -12.16 3.20
N PRO A 157 -2.46 -10.93 2.87
CA PRO A 157 -2.80 -10.30 1.61
C PRO A 157 -2.22 -11.04 0.39
N GLU A 158 -2.99 -11.14 -0.69
CA GLU A 158 -2.47 -11.39 -2.04
C GLU A 158 -2.00 -10.06 -2.67
N LEU A 159 -2.74 -8.98 -2.39
CA LEU A 159 -2.42 -7.61 -2.77
C LEU A 159 -2.47 -6.71 -1.54
N LEU A 160 -1.32 -6.14 -1.18
CA LEU A 160 -1.17 -5.19 -0.09
C LEU A 160 -1.15 -3.76 -0.66
N LEU A 161 -2.13 -2.94 -0.28
CA LEU A 161 -2.20 -1.52 -0.61
C LEU A 161 -1.63 -0.72 0.57
N LEU A 162 -0.62 0.12 0.34
CA LEU A 162 0.04 0.94 1.35
C LEU A 162 -0.05 2.41 0.96
N ASP A 163 -0.82 3.19 1.72
CA ASP A 163 -1.03 4.62 1.45
C ASP A 163 -0.12 5.47 2.35
N GLU A 164 0.92 6.04 1.74
CA GLU A 164 1.96 6.90 2.35
C GLU A 164 2.54 6.34 3.68
N PRO A 165 3.03 5.08 3.70
CA PRO A 165 3.46 4.43 4.93
C PRO A 165 4.69 5.08 5.57
N THR A 166 5.42 5.94 4.85
CA THR A 166 6.65 6.58 5.36
C THR A 166 6.45 8.03 5.79
N LEU A 167 5.23 8.58 5.65
CA LEU A 167 4.93 9.98 5.93
C LEU A 167 5.23 10.34 7.39
N GLY A 168 6.03 11.40 7.58
CA GLY A 168 6.37 11.93 8.90
C GLY A 168 7.26 11.04 9.76
N LEU A 169 7.90 10.03 9.19
CA LEU A 169 8.76 9.10 9.92
C LEU A 169 10.25 9.48 9.84
N ALA A 170 10.98 9.19 10.93
CA ALA A 170 12.42 9.34 10.99
C ALA A 170 13.13 8.42 9.98
N PRO A 171 14.32 8.80 9.44
CA PRO A 171 15.03 8.02 8.43
C PRO A 171 15.29 6.56 8.82
N ILE A 172 15.63 6.30 10.08
CA ILE A 172 15.89 4.93 10.57
C ILE A 172 14.62 4.05 10.53
N VAL A 173 13.46 4.62 10.84
CA VAL A 173 12.18 3.92 10.79
C VAL A 173 11.76 3.66 9.34
N ARG A 174 11.95 4.65 8.45
CA ARG A 174 11.72 4.47 7.00
C ARG A 174 12.54 3.32 6.44
N LYS A 175 13.82 3.22 6.85
CA LYS A 175 14.68 2.10 6.44
C LYS A 175 14.14 0.76 6.95
N ALA A 176 13.75 0.65 8.21
CA ALA A 176 13.19 -0.58 8.75
C ALA A 176 11.90 -1.01 8.02
N ILE A 177 11.02 -0.05 7.69
CA ILE A 177 9.82 -0.33 6.89
C ILE A 177 10.21 -0.78 5.47
N ALA A 178 11.18 -0.14 4.83
CA ALA A 178 11.66 -0.52 3.51
C ALA A 178 12.19 -1.96 3.48
N ASP A 179 13.02 -2.31 4.45
CA ASP A 179 13.60 -3.65 4.58
C ASP A 179 12.49 -4.71 4.80
N ALA A 180 11.47 -4.38 5.61
CA ALA A 180 10.30 -5.24 5.81
C ALA A 180 9.45 -5.39 4.54
N LEU A 181 9.15 -4.30 3.82
CA LEU A 181 8.39 -4.34 2.57
C LEU A 181 9.09 -5.17 1.50
N LYS A 182 10.42 -5.08 1.44
CA LYS A 182 11.20 -5.93 0.54
C LYS A 182 11.03 -7.41 0.90
N GLN A 183 11.17 -7.79 2.18
CA GLN A 183 10.99 -9.17 2.63
C GLN A 183 9.57 -9.69 2.36
N ILE A 184 8.55 -8.84 2.56
CA ILE A 184 7.15 -9.16 2.27
C ILE A 184 6.97 -9.44 0.78
N ASN A 185 7.51 -8.59 -0.09
CA ASN A 185 7.42 -8.78 -1.53
C ASN A 185 8.22 -10.02 -2.00
N ASP A 186 9.43 -10.22 -1.47
CA ASP A 186 10.26 -11.40 -1.74
C ASP A 186 9.54 -12.72 -1.33
N SER A 187 8.61 -12.67 -0.37
CA SER A 187 7.76 -13.81 0.01
C SER A 187 6.59 -14.06 -0.95
N GLY A 188 6.43 -13.26 -2.00
CA GLY A 188 5.43 -13.42 -3.04
C GLY A 188 4.18 -12.52 -2.90
N VAL A 189 4.11 -11.66 -1.89
CA VAL A 189 3.02 -10.71 -1.74
C VAL A 189 3.13 -9.60 -2.78
N THR A 190 2.07 -9.36 -3.53
CA THR A 190 1.99 -8.22 -4.46
C THR A 190 1.80 -6.93 -3.67
N ILE A 191 2.56 -5.88 -3.98
CA ILE A 191 2.49 -4.59 -3.28
C ILE A 191 2.12 -3.48 -4.26
N LEU A 192 1.11 -2.69 -3.89
CA LEU A 192 0.81 -1.41 -4.52
C LEU A 192 1.00 -0.31 -3.47
N LEU A 193 2.00 0.53 -3.69
CA LEU A 193 2.43 1.59 -2.79
C LEU A 193 2.04 2.95 -3.36
N ALA A 194 1.37 3.80 -2.59
CA ALA A 194 1.24 5.22 -2.88
C ALA A 194 2.22 6.01 -2.02
N GLU A 195 3.05 6.84 -2.64
CA GLU A 195 4.08 7.61 -1.95
C GLU A 195 4.28 9.01 -2.56
N GLN A 196 4.59 9.96 -1.69
CA GLN A 196 5.10 11.26 -2.10
C GLN A 196 6.64 11.27 -2.12
N ASN A 197 7.27 10.41 -1.31
CA ASN A 197 8.73 10.29 -1.25
C ASN A 197 9.24 9.48 -2.46
N VAL A 198 9.54 10.19 -3.55
CA VAL A 198 9.97 9.58 -4.81
C VAL A 198 11.24 8.74 -4.66
N PRO A 199 12.32 9.21 -3.97
CA PRO A 199 13.49 8.37 -3.73
C PRO A 199 13.16 7.03 -3.07
N PHE A 200 12.25 7.03 -2.09
CA PHE A 200 11.81 5.80 -1.42
C PHE A 200 11.07 4.88 -2.39
N ALA A 201 10.11 5.41 -3.15
CA ALA A 201 9.33 4.64 -4.12
C ALA A 201 10.22 4.00 -5.19
N LEU A 202 11.15 4.78 -5.79
CA LEU A 202 12.07 4.31 -6.83
C LEU A 202 13.12 3.30 -6.34
N ALA A 203 13.38 3.24 -5.03
CA ALA A 203 14.36 2.30 -4.49
C ALA A 203 13.83 0.86 -4.39
N HIS A 204 12.51 0.67 -4.37
CA HIS A 204 11.89 -0.62 -4.04
C HIS A 204 10.94 -1.15 -5.13
N ALA A 205 10.42 -0.28 -6.01
CA ALA A 205 9.48 -0.68 -7.05
C ALA A 205 10.12 -1.42 -8.22
N HIS A 206 9.36 -2.31 -8.85
CA HIS A 206 9.65 -2.88 -10.17
C HIS A 206 9.07 -1.99 -11.27
N ARG A 207 7.91 -1.35 -11.01
CA ARG A 207 7.20 -0.44 -11.91
C ARG A 207 6.69 0.77 -11.15
N VAL A 208 6.65 1.91 -11.81
CA VAL A 208 6.21 3.17 -11.23
C VAL A 208 5.19 3.84 -12.14
N TYR A 209 4.15 4.38 -11.53
CA TYR A 209 3.18 5.28 -12.16
C TYR A 209 3.30 6.67 -11.55
N LEU A 210 3.35 7.70 -12.39
CA LEU A 210 3.25 9.09 -11.96
C LEU A 210 1.80 9.55 -12.12
N LEU A 211 1.17 9.86 -10.98
CA LEU A 211 -0.19 10.41 -10.93
C LEU A 211 -0.13 11.91 -10.65
N GLU A 212 -0.64 12.72 -11.58
CA GLU A 212 -0.73 14.18 -11.42
C GLU A 212 -2.15 14.65 -11.75
N THR A 213 -2.72 15.45 -10.86
CA THR A 213 -4.09 16.02 -11.04
C THR A 213 -5.15 15.02 -11.51
N GLY A 214 -5.04 13.79 -11.00
CA GLY A 214 -5.99 12.70 -11.28
C GLY A 214 -5.74 11.91 -12.56
N VAL A 215 -4.62 12.11 -13.23
CA VAL A 215 -4.25 11.43 -14.48
C VAL A 215 -2.92 10.71 -14.30
N ILE A 216 -2.81 9.49 -14.82
CA ILE A 216 -1.50 8.83 -14.98
C ILE A 216 -0.79 9.52 -16.16
N VAL A 217 0.29 10.24 -15.86
CA VAL A 217 1.06 10.98 -16.88
C VAL A 217 2.27 10.22 -17.36
N LYS A 218 2.75 9.25 -16.59
CA LYS A 218 3.89 8.40 -16.96
C LYS A 218 3.79 7.04 -16.28
N GLU A 219 4.23 6.00 -16.98
CA GLU A 219 4.50 4.65 -16.50
C GLU A 219 5.90 4.25 -16.95
N GLY A 220 6.62 3.50 -16.13
CA GLY A 220 7.94 2.99 -16.49
C GLY A 220 8.67 2.32 -15.34
N THR A 221 9.94 1.96 -15.59
CA THR A 221 10.84 1.42 -14.57
C THR A 221 11.41 2.53 -13.68
N PRO A 222 11.92 2.21 -12.48
CA PRO A 222 12.61 3.18 -11.63
C PRO A 222 13.79 3.87 -12.34
N GLU A 223 14.51 3.16 -13.23
CA GLU A 223 15.62 3.70 -14.01
C GLU A 223 15.16 4.77 -14.99
N GLU A 224 14.06 4.50 -15.71
CA GLU A 224 13.44 5.47 -16.65
C GLU A 224 12.93 6.72 -15.91
N PHE A 225 12.45 6.54 -14.67
CA PHE A 225 12.03 7.66 -13.83
C PHE A 225 13.22 8.47 -13.30
N ARG A 226 14.32 7.82 -12.92
CA ARG A 226 15.55 8.53 -12.50
C ARG A 226 16.19 9.31 -13.65
N ALA A 227 16.05 8.84 -14.90
CA ALA A 227 16.58 9.51 -16.09
C ALA A 227 15.68 10.64 -16.63
N ASP A 228 14.43 10.72 -16.17
CA ASP A 228 13.44 11.68 -16.65
C ASP A 228 13.67 13.09 -16.11
N ALA A 229 13.83 14.07 -17.02
CA ALA A 229 14.14 15.45 -16.65
C ALA A 229 13.01 16.12 -15.82
N HIS A 230 11.73 15.82 -16.09
CA HIS A 230 10.61 16.34 -15.32
C HIS A 230 10.62 15.79 -13.89
N VAL A 231 10.82 14.47 -13.75
CA VAL A 231 10.90 13.80 -12.45
C VAL A 231 12.11 14.33 -11.64
N GLN A 232 13.26 14.49 -12.29
CA GLN A 232 14.46 15.06 -11.64
C GLN A 232 14.21 16.47 -11.13
N HIS A 233 13.65 17.33 -11.95
CA HIS A 233 13.43 18.73 -11.60
C HIS A 233 12.36 18.90 -10.51
N VAL A 234 11.22 18.19 -10.63
CA VAL A 234 10.06 18.40 -9.75
C VAL A 234 10.14 17.58 -8.46
N TYR A 235 10.69 16.37 -8.50
CA TYR A 235 10.56 15.39 -7.42
C TYR A 235 11.88 14.93 -6.80
N LEU A 236 13.01 15.08 -7.49
CA LEU A 236 14.33 14.64 -7.00
C LEU A 236 15.25 15.80 -6.61
N GLY A 237 14.78 17.05 -6.72
CA GLY A 237 15.55 18.23 -6.33
C GLY A 237 16.75 18.52 -7.26
N GLY A 238 16.62 18.19 -8.54
CA GLY A 238 17.63 18.52 -9.55
C GLY A 238 17.81 20.03 -9.67
N VAL A 239 19.05 20.47 -9.64
CA VAL A 239 19.51 21.86 -9.86
C VAL A 239 19.38 22.20 -11.33
#